data_81779a6b1bc385aecbed4ee2d9b9125b
#
_entry.id   81779a6b1bc385aecbed4ee2d9b9125b
#
_cell.length_a   1.000
_cell.length_b   1.000
_cell.length_c   1.000
_cell.angle_alpha   90.00
_cell.angle_beta   90.00
_cell.angle_gamma   90.00
#
_symmetry.space_group_name_H-M   'P 1'
#
loop_
_entity.id
_entity.type
_entity.pdbx_description
1 polymer ?
#
loop_
_entity_poly.entity_id
_entity_poly.type
_entity_poly.pdbx_seq_one_letter_code
_entity_poly.pdbx_strand_id
1 'polypeptide(L)'
;VAADEIWVYRWDTGGIARSLDAGGYTIYAVSEPRSKGNLVDVKYDTQTIQFRPPTLSAQPSSLVLAPGDELVISGVATGNTPCVNIWVFGKNYYGGADGALGVDVVSVEPDGTFAYVLMESDTYDLYGGQYYVVVQHPVGPQFGVAPGIAPLGQNPNSIYRADQTGMTNVFVADLTRLQASEAVNALTDALESPYVDDIYAKFSFTVMDEFWIRIDPISDQTYGEFFTVAGATDY
;
A
#
# COMPACT_ATOMS: atom_id res chain seq x y z
N VAL A 1 -15.17 52.48 9.31
CA VAL A 1 -15.34 51.19 8.64
C VAL A 1 -14.85 50.16 9.63
N ALA A 2 -15.78 49.41 10.25
CA ALA A 2 -15.43 48.32 11.12
C ALA A 2 -14.59 47.35 10.31
N ALA A 3 -13.41 46.94 10.84
CA ALA A 3 -12.68 45.83 10.29
C ALA A 3 -13.58 44.60 10.34
N ASP A 4 -13.65 43.86 9.24
CA ASP A 4 -14.41 42.61 9.19
C ASP A 4 -13.84 41.70 10.29
N GLU A 5 -14.63 41.48 11.34
CA GLU A 5 -14.26 40.61 12.46
C GLU A 5 -14.38 39.17 12.00
N ILE A 6 -13.38 38.74 11.18
CA ILE A 6 -13.26 37.37 10.70
C ILE A 6 -12.45 36.57 11.74
N TRP A 7 -12.96 35.42 12.11
CA TRP A 7 -12.21 34.43 12.89
C TRP A 7 -12.03 33.14 12.06
N VAL A 8 -10.91 32.49 12.27
CA VAL A 8 -10.57 31.18 11.65
C VAL A 8 -10.10 30.26 12.74
N TYR A 9 -10.67 29.06 12.76
CA TYR A 9 -10.20 27.98 13.62
C TYR A 9 -9.85 26.77 12.75
N ARG A 10 -8.60 26.30 12.86
CA ARG A 10 -8.13 25.12 12.18
C ARG A 10 -8.24 23.92 13.12
N TRP A 11 -9.02 22.95 12.76
CA TRP A 11 -9.22 21.74 13.53
C TRP A 11 -8.45 20.58 12.88
N ASP A 12 -7.49 20.00 13.59
CA ASP A 12 -6.83 18.77 13.22
C ASP A 12 -7.66 17.60 13.77
N THR A 13 -8.34 16.90 12.90
CA THR A 13 -9.19 15.77 13.25
C THR A 13 -8.39 14.50 13.53
N GLY A 14 -7.15 14.39 13.02
CA GLY A 14 -6.23 13.29 13.32
C GLY A 14 -5.61 13.37 14.73
N GLY A 15 -5.61 14.56 15.36
CA GLY A 15 -5.11 14.78 16.72
C GLY A 15 -6.11 14.50 17.83
N ILE A 16 -7.31 14.02 17.52
CA ILE A 16 -8.33 13.69 18.52
C ILE A 16 -8.03 12.32 19.12
N ALA A 17 -7.94 12.24 20.44
CA ALA A 17 -7.56 11.05 21.20
C ALA A 17 -8.52 9.83 21.05
N ARG A 18 -9.58 9.99 20.28
CA ARG A 18 -10.46 8.92 19.80
C ARG A 18 -10.77 9.25 18.35
N SER A 19 -10.65 8.28 17.44
CA SER A 19 -11.05 8.44 16.06
C SER A 19 -12.49 8.98 15.99
N LEU A 20 -12.72 9.96 15.14
CA LEU A 20 -14.08 10.40 14.83
C LEU A 20 -14.70 9.33 13.96
N ASP A 21 -15.81 8.76 14.43
CA ASP A 21 -16.60 7.85 13.62
C ASP A 21 -17.14 8.57 12.37
N ALA A 22 -17.31 7.82 11.29
CA ALA A 22 -17.99 8.33 10.11
C ALA A 22 -19.44 8.74 10.49
N GLY A 23 -19.87 9.92 10.08
CA GLY A 23 -21.20 10.41 10.42
C GLY A 23 -21.33 11.92 10.38
N GLY A 24 -22.53 12.39 10.71
CA GLY A 24 -22.85 13.81 10.77
C GLY A 24 -22.47 14.42 12.11
N TYR A 25 -21.73 15.53 12.08
CA TYR A 25 -21.33 16.28 13.26
C TYR A 25 -21.81 17.71 13.14
N THR A 26 -22.33 18.27 14.24
CA THR A 26 -22.73 19.69 14.29
C THR A 26 -21.68 20.47 15.06
N ILE A 27 -21.07 21.45 14.41
CA ILE A 27 -20.17 22.41 15.01
C ILE A 27 -20.98 23.58 15.52
N TYR A 28 -20.68 24.02 16.73
CA TYR A 28 -21.27 25.18 17.37
C TYR A 28 -20.21 26.27 17.54
N ALA A 29 -20.39 27.41 16.92
CA ALA A 29 -19.66 28.60 17.24
C ALA A 29 -20.45 29.40 18.27
N VAL A 30 -19.87 29.66 19.44
CA VAL A 30 -20.58 30.34 20.55
C VAL A 30 -19.82 31.58 20.98
N SER A 31 -20.50 32.66 21.32
CA SER A 31 -19.91 33.94 21.70
C SER A 31 -19.21 33.90 23.08
N GLU A 32 -19.52 32.91 23.91
CA GLU A 32 -18.91 32.66 25.21
C GLU A 32 -18.72 31.19 25.45
N PRO A 33 -17.68 30.78 26.25
CA PRO A 33 -17.44 29.37 26.57
C PRO A 33 -18.64 28.75 27.28
N ARG A 34 -19.38 27.89 26.60
CA ARG A 34 -20.56 27.17 27.12
C ARG A 34 -20.58 25.73 26.61
N SER A 35 -21.24 24.87 27.33
CA SER A 35 -21.56 23.52 26.83
C SER A 35 -22.78 23.57 25.91
N LYS A 36 -22.87 22.65 24.95
CA LYS A 36 -24.01 22.55 24.02
C LYS A 36 -25.39 22.41 24.71
N GLY A 37 -25.41 21.96 25.96
CA GLY A 37 -26.62 21.83 26.76
C GLY A 37 -27.05 23.09 27.47
N ASN A 38 -26.26 24.17 27.43
CA ASN A 38 -26.56 25.45 28.09
C ASN A 38 -26.17 26.62 27.20
N LEU A 39 -27.02 26.89 26.20
CA LEU A 39 -26.88 27.99 25.23
C LEU A 39 -27.86 29.13 25.49
N VAL A 40 -28.35 29.24 26.75
CA VAL A 40 -29.26 30.34 27.15
C VAL A 40 -28.46 31.63 27.22
N ASP A 41 -29.00 32.70 26.67
CA ASP A 41 -28.45 34.08 26.66
C ASP A 41 -27.08 34.26 25.99
N VAL A 42 -26.66 33.31 25.16
CA VAL A 42 -25.45 33.42 24.32
C VAL A 42 -25.82 33.44 22.83
N LYS A 43 -25.02 34.16 22.04
CA LYS A 43 -25.15 34.08 20.58
C LYS A 43 -24.41 32.88 20.09
N TYR A 44 -25.02 32.10 19.24
CA TYR A 44 -24.35 30.95 18.60
C TYR A 44 -24.82 30.79 17.16
N ASP A 45 -24.03 30.13 16.39
CA ASP A 45 -24.32 29.61 15.04
C ASP A 45 -23.90 28.18 14.93
N THR A 46 -24.49 27.43 14.01
CA THR A 46 -24.21 26.01 13.85
C THR A 46 -24.03 25.63 12.39
N GLN A 47 -23.08 24.76 12.15
CA GLN A 47 -22.83 24.16 10.85
C GLN A 47 -22.74 22.64 10.99
N THR A 48 -23.42 21.90 10.13
CA THR A 48 -23.28 20.44 10.07
C THR A 48 -22.22 20.06 9.03
N ILE A 49 -21.32 19.18 9.43
CA ILE A 49 -20.31 18.57 8.57
C ILE A 49 -20.47 17.05 8.57
N GLN A 50 -20.08 16.41 7.48
CA GLN A 50 -20.12 14.98 7.34
C GLN A 50 -18.69 14.45 7.30
N PHE A 51 -18.32 13.63 8.27
CA PHE A 51 -17.09 12.83 8.20
C PHE A 51 -17.35 11.53 7.42
N ARG A 52 -16.44 11.22 6.52
CA ARG A 52 -16.44 9.97 5.76
C ARG A 52 -15.24 9.14 6.17
N PRO A 53 -15.34 7.80 6.13
CA PRO A 53 -14.17 6.96 6.33
C PRO A 53 -13.16 7.22 5.21
N PRO A 54 -11.86 7.02 5.47
CA PRO A 54 -10.86 7.03 4.41
C PRO A 54 -11.15 5.93 3.38
N THR A 55 -10.71 6.14 2.16
CA THR A 55 -10.85 5.15 1.07
C THR A 55 -9.54 4.94 0.37
N LEU A 56 -9.35 3.75 -0.17
CA LEU A 56 -8.20 3.37 -0.97
C LEU A 56 -8.66 2.65 -2.23
N SER A 57 -8.10 3.04 -3.37
CA SER A 57 -8.16 2.28 -4.60
C SER A 57 -6.77 2.17 -5.20
N ALA A 58 -6.43 1.03 -5.79
CA ALA A 58 -5.15 0.81 -6.46
C ALA A 58 -5.32 -0.17 -7.61
N GLN A 59 -4.55 0.04 -8.67
CA GLN A 59 -4.54 -0.83 -9.84
C GLN A 59 -3.17 -0.83 -10.51
N PRO A 60 -2.76 -1.95 -11.13
CA PRO A 60 -1.56 -2.02 -11.94
C PRO A 60 -1.83 -1.51 -13.36
N SER A 61 -0.79 -1.02 -14.04
CA SER A 61 -0.83 -0.66 -15.47
C SER A 61 -0.99 -1.88 -16.38
N SER A 62 -0.51 -3.04 -15.94
CA SER A 62 -0.66 -4.33 -16.65
C SER A 62 -0.84 -5.48 -15.66
N LEU A 63 -1.57 -6.52 -16.07
CA LEU A 63 -1.73 -7.77 -15.32
C LEU A 63 -0.74 -8.85 -15.75
N VAL A 64 -0.02 -8.62 -16.85
CA VAL A 64 0.98 -9.55 -17.39
C VAL A 64 2.19 -8.74 -17.81
N LEU A 65 3.38 -9.15 -17.41
CA LEU A 65 4.66 -8.52 -17.70
C LEU A 65 5.60 -9.53 -18.35
N ALA A 66 6.39 -9.06 -19.30
CA ALA A 66 7.64 -9.73 -19.66
C ALA A 66 8.76 -9.27 -18.69
N PRO A 67 9.82 -10.09 -18.47
CA PRO A 67 11.00 -9.63 -17.75
C PRO A 67 11.56 -8.33 -18.36
N GLY A 68 11.77 -7.31 -17.54
CA GLY A 68 12.23 -5.99 -18.00
C GLY A 68 11.11 -5.01 -18.40
N ASP A 69 9.84 -5.40 -18.33
CA ASP A 69 8.74 -4.45 -18.51
C ASP A 69 8.55 -3.60 -17.23
N GLU A 70 8.29 -2.31 -17.39
CA GLU A 70 7.92 -1.42 -16.29
C GLU A 70 6.48 -1.72 -15.82
N LEU A 71 6.28 -1.77 -14.51
CA LEU A 71 4.95 -1.84 -13.91
C LEU A 71 4.66 -0.60 -13.07
N VAL A 72 3.60 0.12 -13.42
CA VAL A 72 3.10 1.24 -12.62
C VAL A 72 1.89 0.78 -11.79
N ILE A 73 1.97 0.95 -10.48
CA ILE A 73 0.85 0.77 -9.55
C ILE A 73 0.36 2.15 -9.16
N SER A 74 -0.85 2.50 -9.51
CA SER A 74 -1.42 3.82 -9.25
C SER A 74 -2.77 3.73 -8.57
N GLY A 75 -3.16 4.80 -7.87
CA GLY A 75 -4.41 4.82 -7.16
C GLY A 75 -4.74 6.13 -6.47
N VAL A 76 -5.76 6.07 -5.64
CA VAL A 76 -6.22 7.20 -4.82
C VAL A 76 -6.41 6.74 -3.38
N ALA A 77 -5.81 7.49 -2.45
CA ALA A 77 -5.94 7.32 -1.00
C ALA A 77 -6.52 8.60 -0.41
N THR A 78 -7.66 8.52 0.27
CA THR A 78 -8.29 9.66 0.92
C THR A 78 -8.11 9.61 2.44
N GLY A 79 -8.38 10.69 3.16
CA GLY A 79 -8.23 10.75 4.63
C GLY A 79 -6.95 11.43 5.07
N ASN A 80 -6.30 12.21 4.18
CA ASN A 80 -5.10 13.01 4.47
C ASN A 80 -3.90 12.15 4.94
N THR A 81 -3.78 10.94 4.40
CA THR A 81 -2.58 10.13 4.63
C THR A 81 -1.39 10.71 3.87
N PRO A 82 -0.19 10.77 4.47
CA PRO A 82 1.01 11.24 3.77
C PRO A 82 1.57 10.19 2.82
N CYS A 83 1.25 8.92 3.01
CA CYS A 83 1.81 7.82 2.23
C CYS A 83 0.89 6.59 2.24
N VAL A 84 1.18 5.68 1.31
CA VAL A 84 0.71 4.29 1.30
C VAL A 84 1.91 3.35 1.33
N ASN A 85 1.72 2.15 1.85
CA ASN A 85 2.73 1.09 1.88
C ASN A 85 2.44 0.08 0.77
N ILE A 86 3.44 -0.24 -0.03
CA ILE A 86 3.34 -1.23 -1.11
C ILE A 86 4.09 -2.50 -0.69
N TRP A 87 3.39 -3.61 -0.67
CA TRP A 87 3.93 -4.94 -0.41
C TRP A 87 3.82 -5.77 -1.67
N VAL A 88 4.92 -6.37 -2.09
CA VAL A 88 4.95 -7.24 -3.27
C VAL A 88 5.52 -8.61 -2.87
N PHE A 89 4.81 -9.68 -3.20
CA PHE A 89 5.18 -11.05 -2.90
C PHE A 89 5.15 -11.90 -4.16
N GLY A 90 6.21 -12.63 -4.42
CA GLY A 90 6.33 -13.52 -5.55
C GLY A 90 7.26 -14.69 -5.26
N LYS A 91 7.60 -15.43 -6.30
CA LYS A 91 8.54 -16.54 -6.18
C LYS A 91 9.94 -16.02 -5.79
N ASN A 92 10.37 -16.35 -4.57
CA ASN A 92 11.63 -15.88 -3.98
C ASN A 92 11.75 -14.34 -3.92
N TYR A 93 10.62 -13.64 -3.86
CA TYR A 93 10.56 -12.18 -3.82
C TYR A 93 9.56 -11.71 -2.76
N TYR A 94 10.01 -10.80 -1.89
CA TYR A 94 9.25 -10.24 -0.76
C TYR A 94 9.37 -8.71 -0.69
N GLY A 95 9.55 -8.04 -1.83
CA GLY A 95 9.66 -6.58 -1.92
C GLY A 95 10.97 -5.97 -1.44
N GLY A 96 11.90 -6.76 -0.92
CA GLY A 96 13.21 -6.28 -0.43
C GLY A 96 14.38 -6.88 -1.18
N ALA A 97 15.56 -6.28 -1.04
CA ALA A 97 16.81 -6.84 -1.55
C ALA A 97 17.19 -8.12 -0.79
N ASP A 98 17.85 -9.05 -1.48
CA ASP A 98 18.42 -10.28 -0.90
C ASP A 98 17.42 -11.19 -0.17
N GLY A 99 16.15 -11.17 -0.58
CA GLY A 99 15.08 -11.99 0.02
C GLY A 99 14.64 -11.53 1.41
N ALA A 100 15.03 -10.36 1.85
CA ALA A 100 14.50 -9.72 3.05
C ALA A 100 13.10 -9.14 2.78
N LEU A 101 12.27 -9.05 3.80
CA LEU A 101 10.98 -8.38 3.70
C LEU A 101 11.19 -6.89 3.44
N GLY A 102 10.70 -6.41 2.29
CA GLY A 102 10.68 -4.99 1.92
C GLY A 102 9.26 -4.45 1.85
N VAL A 103 9.13 -3.20 2.23
CA VAL A 103 7.90 -2.42 2.12
C VAL A 103 8.27 -1.09 1.53
N ASP A 104 7.72 -0.78 0.37
CA ASP A 104 7.93 0.51 -0.25
C ASP A 104 6.91 1.52 0.26
N VAL A 105 7.41 2.64 0.76
CA VAL A 105 6.59 3.74 1.25
C VAL A 105 6.46 4.77 0.15
N VAL A 106 5.25 4.96 -0.35
CA VAL A 106 4.95 5.84 -1.49
C VAL A 106 4.18 7.04 -1.01
N SER A 107 4.67 8.24 -1.33
CA SER A 107 4.00 9.50 -0.97
C SER A 107 2.65 9.64 -1.69
N VAL A 108 1.68 10.17 -0.97
CA VAL A 108 0.37 10.55 -1.51
C VAL A 108 0.38 12.05 -1.80
N GLU A 109 0.00 12.41 -3.01
CA GLU A 109 -0.11 13.80 -3.43
C GLU A 109 -1.27 14.54 -2.72
N PRO A 110 -1.27 15.87 -2.69
CA PRO A 110 -2.33 16.64 -2.02
C PRO A 110 -3.75 16.40 -2.54
N ASP A 111 -3.90 15.90 -3.76
CA ASP A 111 -5.17 15.50 -4.37
C ASP A 111 -5.59 14.07 -4.03
N GLY A 112 -4.75 13.35 -3.27
CA GLY A 112 -4.97 11.97 -2.86
C GLY A 112 -4.42 10.93 -3.83
N THR A 113 -3.84 11.31 -4.95
CA THR A 113 -3.26 10.36 -5.91
C THR A 113 -1.90 9.84 -5.46
N PHE A 114 -1.54 8.64 -5.90
CA PHE A 114 -0.20 8.07 -5.73
C PHE A 114 0.18 7.22 -6.94
N ALA A 115 1.47 7.07 -7.17
CA ALA A 115 2.02 6.15 -8.15
C ALA A 115 3.32 5.53 -7.64
N TYR A 116 3.46 4.24 -7.82
CA TYR A 116 4.65 3.45 -7.54
C TYR A 116 5.10 2.76 -8.82
N VAL A 117 6.40 2.80 -9.10
CA VAL A 117 6.97 2.24 -10.32
C VAL A 117 7.95 1.13 -9.94
N LEU A 118 7.66 -0.10 -10.36
CA LEU A 118 8.66 -1.15 -10.49
C LEU A 118 9.36 -0.94 -11.84
N MET A 119 10.62 -0.53 -11.78
CA MET A 119 11.40 -0.22 -12.98
C MET A 119 11.79 -1.48 -13.75
N GLU A 120 12.22 -1.32 -15.00
CA GLU A 120 12.74 -2.41 -15.84
C GLU A 120 13.83 -3.24 -15.12
N SER A 121 14.72 -2.58 -14.36
CA SER A 121 15.75 -3.26 -13.57
C SER A 121 15.18 -4.17 -12.48
N ASP A 122 14.07 -3.76 -11.86
CA ASP A 122 13.45 -4.49 -10.76
C ASP A 122 12.67 -5.71 -11.26
N THR A 123 12.04 -5.56 -12.43
CA THR A 123 11.25 -6.62 -13.04
C THR A 123 12.08 -7.61 -13.84
N TYR A 124 13.27 -7.22 -14.29
CA TYR A 124 14.18 -8.09 -15.05
C TYR A 124 14.62 -9.31 -14.23
N ASP A 125 14.85 -9.15 -12.95
CA ASP A 125 15.29 -10.22 -12.04
C ASP A 125 14.13 -11.03 -11.42
N LEU A 126 12.87 -10.71 -11.79
CA LEU A 126 11.73 -11.46 -11.31
C LEU A 126 11.59 -12.80 -12.04
N TYR A 127 11.41 -13.88 -11.27
CA TYR A 127 11.11 -15.19 -11.82
C TYR A 127 9.69 -15.24 -12.43
N GLY A 128 9.53 -15.99 -13.51
CA GLY A 128 8.22 -16.26 -14.07
C GLY A 128 7.25 -16.85 -13.04
N GLY A 129 6.02 -16.34 -13.01
CA GLY A 129 4.98 -16.76 -12.08
C GLY A 129 4.08 -15.64 -11.59
N GLN A 130 3.23 -15.98 -10.62
CA GLN A 130 2.26 -15.03 -10.06
C GLN A 130 2.88 -14.22 -8.92
N TYR A 131 2.65 -12.91 -8.96
CA TYR A 131 3.01 -11.93 -7.94
C TYR A 131 1.75 -11.31 -7.34
N TYR A 132 1.77 -11.09 -6.05
CA TYR A 132 0.69 -10.49 -5.28
C TYR A 132 1.12 -9.14 -4.77
N VAL A 133 0.24 -8.16 -4.87
CA VAL A 133 0.44 -6.82 -4.37
C VAL A 133 -0.62 -6.51 -3.34
N VAL A 134 -0.19 -5.95 -2.21
CA VAL A 134 -1.06 -5.33 -1.22
C VAL A 134 -0.65 -3.87 -1.09
N VAL A 135 -1.57 -2.98 -1.37
CA VAL A 135 -1.42 -1.55 -1.11
C VAL A 135 -2.14 -1.27 0.21
N GLN A 136 -1.40 -0.83 1.21
CA GLN A 136 -1.91 -0.54 2.55
C GLN A 136 -1.96 0.97 2.75
N HIS A 137 -3.09 1.45 3.21
CA HIS A 137 -3.28 2.83 3.64
C HIS A 137 -3.28 2.86 5.17
N PRO A 138 -2.25 3.42 5.81
CA PRO A 138 -2.24 3.60 7.25
C PRO A 138 -3.24 4.70 7.62
N VAL A 139 -4.30 4.33 8.33
CA VAL A 139 -5.35 5.28 8.75
C VAL A 139 -4.90 6.05 9.98
N GLY A 140 -4.18 5.37 10.87
CA GLY A 140 -3.63 5.98 12.08
C GLY A 140 -2.26 5.42 12.46
N PRO A 141 -1.51 6.13 13.31
CA PRO A 141 -0.15 5.70 13.68
C PRO A 141 -0.11 4.55 14.70
N GLN A 142 -1.22 4.16 15.30
CA GLN A 142 -1.25 3.26 16.44
C GLN A 142 -1.88 1.89 16.17
N PHE A 143 -2.82 1.80 15.24
CA PHE A 143 -3.64 0.61 15.02
C PHE A 143 -3.38 -0.01 13.65
N GLY A 144 -2.11 -0.16 13.27
CA GLY A 144 -1.72 -0.65 11.97
C GLY A 144 -0.97 -1.99 11.97
N VAL A 145 -0.58 -2.40 10.78
CA VAL A 145 0.35 -3.50 10.50
C VAL A 145 1.64 -2.91 9.94
N ALA A 146 2.77 -3.39 10.45
CA ALA A 146 4.09 -2.92 10.03
C ALA A 146 5.12 -4.06 10.03
N PRO A 147 6.21 -3.94 9.24
CA PRO A 147 7.35 -4.84 9.36
C PRO A 147 8.03 -4.67 10.73
N GLY A 148 8.72 -5.71 11.17
CA GLY A 148 9.46 -5.68 12.42
C GLY A 148 10.62 -4.70 12.38
N ILE A 149 10.89 -4.06 13.51
CA ILE A 149 11.96 -3.07 13.68
C ILE A 149 13.08 -3.70 14.51
N ALA A 150 14.22 -4.01 13.87
CA ALA A 150 15.36 -4.65 14.52
C ALA A 150 15.86 -3.95 15.80
N PRO A 151 16.00 -2.61 15.87
CA PRO A 151 16.35 -1.91 17.11
C PRO A 151 15.38 -2.11 18.27
N LEU A 152 14.13 -2.52 18.02
CA LEU A 152 13.15 -2.86 19.04
C LEU A 152 13.17 -4.35 19.42
N GLY A 153 14.14 -5.14 18.92
CA GLY A 153 14.24 -6.58 19.16
C GLY A 153 13.22 -7.41 18.37
N GLN A 154 12.58 -6.82 17.36
CA GLN A 154 11.66 -7.50 16.47
C GLN A 154 12.42 -8.11 15.27
N ASN A 155 11.88 -9.19 14.70
CA ASN A 155 12.43 -9.78 13.48
C ASN A 155 12.03 -8.91 12.26
N PRO A 156 12.97 -8.33 11.51
CA PRO A 156 12.67 -7.47 10.36
C PRO A 156 11.97 -8.21 9.21
N ASN A 157 12.08 -9.53 9.15
CA ASN A 157 11.41 -10.36 8.14
C ASN A 157 9.97 -10.73 8.52
N SER A 158 9.48 -10.19 9.62
CA SER A 158 8.15 -10.49 10.15
C SER A 158 7.26 -9.29 10.13
N ILE A 159 5.96 -9.55 10.10
CA ILE A 159 4.95 -8.51 10.33
C ILE A 159 4.43 -8.58 11.76
N TYR A 160 4.11 -7.42 12.24
CA TYR A 160 3.50 -7.17 13.54
C TYR A 160 2.24 -6.34 13.34
N ARG A 161 1.22 -6.61 14.12
CA ARG A 161 0.00 -5.80 14.17
C ARG A 161 -0.17 -5.17 15.55
N ALA A 162 -0.97 -4.13 15.61
CA ALA A 162 -1.38 -3.54 16.87
C ALA A 162 -2.19 -4.52 17.73
N ASP A 163 -2.07 -4.38 19.04
CA ASP A 163 -2.99 -5.00 20.01
C ASP A 163 -4.24 -4.11 20.23
N GLN A 164 -5.12 -4.55 21.10
CA GLN A 164 -6.35 -3.81 21.45
C GLN A 164 -6.10 -2.42 22.06
N THR A 165 -4.88 -2.10 22.48
CA THR A 165 -4.51 -0.82 23.08
C THR A 165 -3.81 0.11 22.09
N GLY A 166 -3.35 -0.41 20.96
CA GLY A 166 -2.50 0.31 20.00
C GLY A 166 -1.10 0.62 20.52
N MET A 167 -0.73 0.09 21.68
CA MET A 167 0.57 0.37 22.31
C MET A 167 1.57 -0.76 22.18
N THR A 168 1.11 -1.97 21.90
CA THR A 168 1.94 -3.17 21.80
C THR A 168 1.82 -3.79 20.42
N ASN A 169 2.97 -4.12 19.83
CA ASN A 169 3.02 -4.82 18.56
C ASN A 169 3.02 -6.34 18.81
N VAL A 170 2.02 -7.02 18.27
CA VAL A 170 1.86 -8.47 18.35
C VAL A 170 2.47 -9.09 17.09
N PHE A 171 3.39 -10.04 17.28
CA PHE A 171 3.97 -10.83 16.18
C PHE A 171 2.84 -11.60 15.47
N VAL A 172 2.86 -11.56 14.14
CA VAL A 172 1.92 -12.30 13.29
C VAL A 172 2.63 -13.46 12.61
N ALA A 173 3.59 -13.18 11.75
CA ALA A 173 4.30 -14.18 10.97
C ALA A 173 5.65 -13.67 10.46
N ASP A 174 6.59 -14.58 10.23
CA ASP A 174 7.77 -14.34 9.40
C ASP A 174 7.38 -14.63 7.94
N LEU A 175 7.14 -13.58 7.18
CA LEU A 175 6.61 -13.68 5.80
C LEU A 175 7.60 -14.34 4.84
N THR A 176 8.91 -14.20 5.07
CA THR A 176 9.94 -14.77 4.20
C THR A 176 10.06 -16.30 4.30
N ARG A 177 9.39 -16.91 5.27
CA ARG A 177 9.30 -18.37 5.44
C ARG A 177 8.05 -18.99 4.83
N LEU A 178 7.18 -18.17 4.27
CA LEU A 178 5.90 -18.59 3.68
C LEU A 178 6.03 -18.59 2.15
N GLN A 179 5.16 -19.34 1.48
CA GLN A 179 4.95 -19.15 0.05
C GLN A 179 4.26 -17.80 -0.20
N ALA A 180 4.46 -17.22 -1.38
CA ALA A 180 3.93 -15.88 -1.70
C ALA A 180 2.43 -15.72 -1.39
N SER A 181 1.62 -16.72 -1.75
CA SER A 181 0.17 -16.71 -1.45
C SER A 181 -0.13 -16.79 0.04
N GLU A 182 0.66 -17.56 0.80
CA GLU A 182 0.50 -17.68 2.26
C GLU A 182 0.95 -16.39 2.96
N ALA A 183 2.05 -15.77 2.49
CA ALA A 183 2.55 -14.51 3.01
C ALA A 183 1.52 -13.39 2.83
N VAL A 184 0.92 -13.29 1.64
CA VAL A 184 -0.15 -12.33 1.36
C VAL A 184 -1.38 -12.59 2.23
N ASN A 185 -1.76 -13.84 2.44
CA ASN A 185 -2.91 -14.16 3.29
C ASN A 185 -2.61 -13.78 4.76
N ALA A 186 -1.43 -14.11 5.28
CA ALA A 186 -1.04 -13.72 6.62
C ALA A 186 -1.04 -12.18 6.82
N LEU A 187 -0.60 -11.43 5.81
CA LEU A 187 -0.67 -9.96 5.83
C LEU A 187 -2.11 -9.46 5.82
N THR A 188 -2.95 -9.96 4.90
CA THR A 188 -4.35 -9.52 4.81
C THR A 188 -5.17 -9.93 6.04
N ASP A 189 -4.96 -11.11 6.61
CA ASP A 189 -5.59 -11.53 7.87
C ASP A 189 -5.18 -10.60 9.04
N ALA A 190 -3.93 -10.14 9.05
CA ALA A 190 -3.48 -9.16 10.04
C ALA A 190 -4.15 -7.80 9.86
N LEU A 191 -4.30 -7.34 8.60
CA LEU A 191 -4.98 -6.08 8.25
C LEU A 191 -6.49 -6.13 8.56
N GLU A 192 -7.12 -7.31 8.45
CA GLU A 192 -8.53 -7.53 8.79
C GLU A 192 -8.78 -7.73 10.30
N SER A 193 -7.73 -7.69 11.11
CA SER A 193 -7.87 -7.81 12.57
C SER A 193 -8.74 -6.68 13.12
N PRO A 194 -9.64 -6.97 14.10
CA PRO A 194 -10.49 -5.95 14.74
C PRO A 194 -9.69 -4.89 15.53
N TYR A 195 -8.40 -5.06 15.67
CA TYR A 195 -7.48 -4.11 16.33
C TYR A 195 -6.62 -3.31 15.34
N VAL A 196 -6.92 -3.41 14.05
CA VAL A 196 -6.23 -2.70 12.98
C VAL A 196 -7.25 -1.84 12.26
N ASP A 197 -6.92 -0.58 12.03
CA ASP A 197 -7.76 0.37 11.31
C ASP A 197 -7.28 0.65 9.89
N ASP A 198 -6.13 0.08 9.51
CA ASP A 198 -5.59 0.17 8.16
C ASP A 198 -6.56 -0.44 7.14
N ILE A 199 -6.67 0.21 6.00
CA ILE A 199 -7.40 -0.33 4.87
C ILE A 199 -6.43 -0.74 3.76
N TYR A 200 -6.82 -1.69 2.92
CA TYR A 200 -5.94 -2.18 1.87
C TYR A 200 -6.68 -2.47 0.56
N ALA A 201 -5.93 -2.46 -0.53
CA ALA A 201 -6.32 -2.99 -1.82
C ALA A 201 -5.36 -4.13 -2.19
N LYS A 202 -5.89 -5.22 -2.76
CA LYS A 202 -5.11 -6.41 -3.15
C LYS A 202 -5.40 -6.77 -4.58
N PHE A 203 -4.34 -7.04 -5.33
CA PHE A 203 -4.42 -7.57 -6.69
C PHE A 203 -3.20 -8.45 -6.98
N SER A 204 -3.13 -9.02 -8.17
CA SER A 204 -1.98 -9.80 -8.61
C SER A 204 -1.66 -9.50 -10.06
N PHE A 205 -0.41 -9.74 -10.44
CA PHE A 205 0.07 -9.75 -11.81
C PHE A 205 0.89 -11.01 -12.06
N THR A 206 1.15 -11.32 -13.32
CA THR A 206 1.95 -12.48 -13.72
C THR A 206 3.16 -11.99 -14.48
N VAL A 207 4.35 -12.45 -14.11
CA VAL A 207 5.56 -12.32 -14.91
C VAL A 207 5.66 -13.55 -15.80
N MET A 208 5.84 -13.35 -17.11
CA MET A 208 6.05 -14.44 -18.04
C MET A 208 7.43 -15.04 -17.84
N ASP A 209 7.59 -16.31 -18.15
CA ASP A 209 8.92 -16.93 -18.24
C ASP A 209 9.71 -16.29 -19.40
N GLU A 210 11.02 -16.24 -19.27
CA GLU A 210 11.90 -15.77 -20.35
C GLU A 210 11.73 -16.64 -21.58
N PHE A 211 11.40 -16.03 -22.71
CA PHE A 211 11.36 -16.75 -23.99
C PHE A 211 12.78 -17.05 -24.45
N TRP A 212 12.98 -18.27 -24.95
CA TRP A 212 14.25 -18.65 -25.52
C TRP A 212 14.12 -19.06 -26.99
N ILE A 213 15.17 -18.79 -27.74
CA ILE A 213 15.34 -19.29 -29.10
C ILE A 213 16.72 -19.93 -29.21
N ARG A 214 16.78 -21.07 -29.82
CA ARG A 214 18.03 -21.78 -30.07
C ARG A 214 18.10 -22.18 -31.51
N ILE A 215 19.28 -21.98 -32.13
CA ILE A 215 19.63 -22.55 -33.41
C ILE A 215 20.36 -23.89 -33.15
N ASP A 216 19.95 -24.93 -33.84
CA ASP A 216 20.62 -26.21 -33.76
C ASP A 216 22.02 -26.14 -34.38
N PRO A 217 22.99 -26.94 -33.87
CA PRO A 217 24.36 -26.93 -34.41
C PRO A 217 24.35 -27.20 -35.92
N ILE A 218 25.02 -26.33 -36.67
CA ILE A 218 25.17 -26.45 -38.11
C ILE A 218 26.60 -26.98 -38.34
N SER A 219 26.74 -28.12 -39.07
CA SER A 219 28.04 -28.61 -39.49
C SER A 219 28.65 -27.72 -40.58
N ASP A 220 29.97 -27.88 -40.81
CA ASP A 220 30.65 -27.21 -41.90
C ASP A 220 29.95 -27.48 -43.24
N GLN A 221 29.82 -26.40 -44.05
CA GLN A 221 29.10 -26.43 -45.33
C GLN A 221 30.05 -26.18 -46.48
N THR A 222 29.72 -26.74 -47.63
CA THR A 222 30.51 -26.50 -48.83
C THR A 222 29.91 -25.33 -49.64
N TYR A 223 30.75 -24.44 -50.10
CA TYR A 223 30.33 -23.31 -50.89
C TYR A 223 29.55 -23.74 -52.18
N GLY A 224 28.37 -23.20 -52.35
CA GLY A 224 27.49 -23.50 -53.49
C GLY A 224 26.42 -24.59 -53.21
N GLU A 225 26.43 -25.20 -52.00
CA GLU A 225 25.40 -26.13 -51.56
C GLU A 225 24.30 -25.42 -50.75
N PHE A 226 23.13 -26.00 -50.71
CA PHE A 226 22.03 -25.56 -49.83
C PHE A 226 22.15 -26.28 -48.48
N PHE A 227 21.93 -25.57 -47.39
CA PHE A 227 21.82 -26.16 -46.07
C PHE A 227 20.56 -25.65 -45.35
N THR A 228 20.11 -26.37 -44.38
CA THR A 228 18.96 -26.04 -43.58
C THR A 228 19.43 -25.49 -42.23
N VAL A 229 18.89 -24.35 -41.82
CA VAL A 229 18.96 -23.84 -40.46
C VAL A 229 17.70 -24.28 -39.74
N ALA A 230 17.84 -24.99 -38.66
CA ALA A 230 16.76 -25.42 -37.78
C ALA A 230 17.02 -24.92 -36.35
N GLY A 231 15.99 -24.81 -35.58
CA GLY A 231 16.06 -24.37 -34.20
C GLY A 231 14.78 -24.70 -33.45
N ALA A 232 14.72 -24.31 -32.20
CA ALA A 232 13.56 -24.44 -31.36
C ALA A 232 13.33 -23.15 -30.57
N THR A 233 12.12 -22.92 -30.16
CA THR A 233 11.69 -21.82 -29.30
C THR A 233 10.60 -22.31 -28.37
N ASP A 234 10.44 -21.69 -27.23
CA ASP A 234 9.34 -21.91 -26.27
C ASP A 234 8.18 -20.93 -26.45
N TYR A 235 8.20 -20.15 -27.53
CA TYR A 235 7.12 -19.22 -27.89
C TYR A 235 5.92 -19.97 -28.44
#